data_90b7b1013cf51324c2a5c2f9714c7bdb
#
_entry.id   90b7b1013cf51324c2a5c2f9714c7bdb
#
_cell.length_a   1.000
_cell.length_b   1.000
_cell.length_c   1.000
_cell.angle_alpha   90.00
_cell.angle_beta   90.00
_cell.angle_gamma   90.00
#
_symmetry.space_group_name_H-M   'P 1'
#
loop_
_entity.id
_entity.type
_entity.pdbx_description
1 polymer ?
#
loop_
_entity_poly.entity_id
_entity_poly.type
_entity_poly.pdbx_seq_one_letter_code
_entity_poly.pdbx_strand_id
1 'polypeptide(L)'
;PMPPEVDLFAAPCGSVTAPAGCGKTQLIVDTLAEHTAAKPILVLTHTNAGVAALRARLAQCSVRASAYRISTLAGFAMRLASRFPLRSGISANVLALDDPKRDYPAIRGAVGNFIHAGDINDALRATYSRLLVDEYQDCNVAQHRIVVALSKVFPTCVLGDPMQAIF
;
A
#
# COMPACT_ATOMS: atom_id res chain seq x y z
N PRO A 1 -9.91 -29.77 0.36
CA PRO A 1 -8.77 -29.52 -0.53
C PRO A 1 -8.19 -28.15 -0.15
N MET A 2 -6.91 -28.12 0.16
CA MET A 2 -6.21 -26.84 0.36
C MET A 2 -6.33 -26.05 -0.95
N PRO A 3 -6.60 -24.73 -0.89
CA PRO A 3 -6.53 -23.92 -2.09
C PRO A 3 -5.13 -24.00 -2.68
N PRO A 4 -4.98 -23.81 -3.99
CA PRO A 4 -3.65 -23.77 -4.59
C PRO A 4 -2.81 -22.74 -3.86
N GLU A 5 -1.58 -23.08 -3.56
CA GLU A 5 -0.60 -22.20 -2.90
C GLU A 5 -0.40 -20.96 -3.77
N VAL A 6 -0.91 -19.83 -3.32
CA VAL A 6 -0.84 -18.56 -4.07
C VAL A 6 0.46 -17.87 -3.68
N ASP A 7 1.43 -17.89 -4.57
CA ASP A 7 2.66 -17.13 -4.42
C ASP A 7 2.47 -15.68 -4.88
N LEU A 8 2.45 -14.73 -3.93
CA LEU A 8 2.36 -13.29 -4.23
C LEU A 8 3.62 -12.75 -4.93
N PHE A 9 4.69 -13.54 -5.02
CA PHE A 9 5.93 -13.17 -5.70
C PHE A 9 6.01 -13.68 -7.14
N ALA A 10 5.14 -14.60 -7.54
CA ALA A 10 5.20 -15.28 -8.84
C ALA A 10 5.12 -14.31 -10.04
N ALA A 11 4.48 -13.16 -9.89
CA ALA A 11 4.31 -12.19 -10.96
C ALA A 11 4.81 -10.79 -10.59
N PRO A 12 5.32 -10.01 -11.56
CA PRO A 12 5.70 -8.62 -11.32
C PRO A 12 4.49 -7.72 -11.07
N CYS A 13 3.31 -8.10 -11.58
CA CYS A 13 2.04 -7.43 -11.30
C CYS A 13 0.93 -8.48 -11.26
N GLY A 14 0.16 -8.51 -10.17
CA GLY A 14 -0.87 -9.50 -9.97
C GLY A 14 -2.03 -9.00 -9.10
N SER A 15 -3.14 -9.75 -9.15
CA SER A 15 -4.28 -9.55 -8.26
C SER A 15 -4.74 -10.88 -7.67
N VAL A 16 -5.09 -10.86 -6.40
CA VAL A 16 -5.72 -11.98 -5.70
C VAL A 16 -7.14 -11.59 -5.33
N THR A 17 -8.09 -12.30 -5.90
CA THR A 17 -9.53 -12.11 -5.65
C THR A 17 -10.02 -13.27 -4.81
N ALA A 18 -10.51 -12.97 -3.60
CA ALA A 18 -11.12 -13.97 -2.74
C ALA A 18 -12.18 -13.34 -1.83
N PRO A 19 -13.26 -14.05 -1.49
CA PRO A 19 -14.28 -13.59 -0.56
C PRO A 19 -13.71 -13.22 0.82
N ALA A 20 -14.50 -12.49 1.62
CA ALA A 20 -14.16 -12.26 3.02
C ALA A 20 -13.94 -13.58 3.77
N GLY A 21 -13.02 -13.59 4.70
CA GLY A 21 -12.71 -14.80 5.49
C GLY A 21 -11.90 -15.88 4.77
N CYS A 22 -11.63 -15.75 3.48
CA CYS A 22 -10.84 -16.73 2.70
C CYS A 22 -9.32 -16.59 2.88
N GLY A 23 -8.85 -15.95 3.94
CA GLY A 23 -7.43 -15.95 4.30
C GLY A 23 -6.55 -14.94 3.58
N LYS A 24 -7.08 -13.91 2.87
CA LYS A 24 -6.27 -12.87 2.21
C LYS A 24 -5.21 -12.24 3.13
N THR A 25 -5.63 -11.86 4.34
CA THR A 25 -4.72 -11.28 5.34
C THR A 25 -3.68 -12.30 5.82
N GLN A 26 -4.06 -13.58 5.94
CA GLN A 26 -3.10 -14.65 6.29
C GLN A 26 -2.07 -14.83 5.18
N LEU A 27 -2.48 -14.82 3.94
CA LEU A 27 -1.59 -14.90 2.78
C LEU A 27 -0.55 -13.76 2.78
N ILE A 28 -0.96 -12.53 3.14
CA ILE A 28 0.00 -11.42 3.32
C ILE A 28 0.99 -11.74 4.46
N VAL A 29 0.52 -12.25 5.60
CA VAL A 29 1.37 -12.57 6.75
C VAL A 29 2.38 -13.65 6.39
N ASP A 30 1.97 -14.73 5.72
CA ASP A 30 2.82 -15.83 5.30
C ASP A 30 3.89 -15.34 4.30
N THR A 31 3.48 -14.55 3.32
CA THR A 31 4.38 -13.90 2.36
C THR A 31 5.44 -13.03 3.05
N LEU A 32 5.04 -12.25 4.07
CA LEU A 32 5.97 -11.40 4.83
C LEU A 32 6.88 -12.21 5.75
N ALA A 33 6.42 -13.35 6.28
CA ALA A 33 7.23 -14.26 7.09
C ALA A 33 8.37 -14.90 6.28
N GLU A 34 8.09 -15.24 5.04
CA GLU A 34 9.06 -15.84 4.09
C GLU A 34 10.02 -14.80 3.48
N HIS A 35 9.71 -13.53 3.60
CA HIS A 35 10.49 -12.46 2.97
C HIS A 35 11.89 -12.32 3.61
N THR A 36 12.93 -12.63 2.85
CA THR A 36 14.33 -12.61 3.30
C THR A 36 15.17 -11.48 2.70
N ALA A 37 14.64 -10.76 1.71
CA ALA A 37 15.37 -9.68 1.06
C ALA A 37 15.69 -8.52 2.01
N ALA A 38 16.75 -7.78 1.70
CA ALA A 38 17.23 -6.67 2.52
C ALA A 38 16.25 -5.49 2.62
N LYS A 39 15.44 -5.27 1.57
CA LYS A 39 14.48 -4.17 1.54
C LYS A 39 13.11 -4.67 1.97
N PRO A 40 12.39 -3.92 2.82
CA PRO A 40 11.04 -4.30 3.24
C PRO A 40 10.03 -4.27 2.09
N ILE A 41 8.98 -5.06 2.24
CA ILE A 41 7.78 -4.97 1.43
C ILE A 41 6.94 -3.81 1.96
N LEU A 42 6.47 -2.93 1.07
CA LEU A 42 5.47 -1.92 1.40
C LEU A 42 4.07 -2.57 1.37
N VAL A 43 3.36 -2.49 2.49
CA VAL A 43 1.97 -2.97 2.58
C VAL A 43 1.06 -1.77 2.79
N LEU A 44 0.13 -1.56 1.87
CA LEU A 44 -0.84 -0.50 1.94
C LEU A 44 -2.24 -1.08 2.15
N THR A 45 -3.01 -0.46 3.02
CA THR A 45 -4.41 -0.79 3.25
C THR A 45 -5.26 0.48 3.29
N HIS A 46 -6.57 0.33 3.32
CA HIS A 46 -7.49 1.46 3.28
C HIS A 46 -7.65 2.16 4.64
N THR A 47 -7.68 1.42 5.75
CA THR A 47 -8.04 1.93 7.08
C THR A 47 -6.96 1.75 8.15
N ASN A 48 -7.01 2.61 9.18
CA ASN A 48 -6.15 2.44 10.36
C ASN A 48 -6.47 1.15 11.13
N ALA A 49 -7.73 0.71 11.12
CA ALA A 49 -8.12 -0.58 11.70
C ALA A 49 -7.44 -1.74 10.98
N GLY A 50 -7.40 -1.72 9.64
CA GLY A 50 -6.66 -2.71 8.83
C GLY A 50 -5.16 -2.72 9.15
N VAL A 51 -4.54 -1.55 9.29
CA VAL A 51 -3.13 -1.44 9.72
C VAL A 51 -2.92 -2.09 11.08
N ALA A 52 -3.79 -1.80 12.05
CA ALA A 52 -3.68 -2.34 13.41
C ALA A 52 -3.88 -3.86 13.45
N ALA A 53 -4.89 -4.37 12.75
CA ALA A 53 -5.18 -5.80 12.66
C ALA A 53 -4.02 -6.57 12.03
N LEU A 54 -3.48 -6.06 10.91
CA LEU A 54 -2.36 -6.70 10.22
C LEU A 54 -1.09 -6.70 11.10
N ARG A 55 -0.79 -5.58 11.79
CA ARG A 55 0.34 -5.50 12.73
C ARG A 55 0.21 -6.49 13.89
N ALA A 56 -0.99 -6.61 14.48
CA ALA A 56 -1.23 -7.56 15.56
C ALA A 56 -0.98 -9.01 15.10
N ARG A 57 -1.46 -9.36 13.92
CA ARG A 57 -1.29 -10.69 13.33
C ARG A 57 0.17 -10.99 13.02
N LEU A 58 0.92 -10.04 12.45
CA LEU A 58 2.35 -10.17 12.18
C LEU A 58 3.16 -10.35 13.47
N ALA A 59 2.80 -9.64 14.53
CA ALA A 59 3.43 -9.82 15.84
C ALA A 59 3.17 -11.22 16.44
N GLN A 60 1.93 -11.72 16.32
CA GLN A 60 1.57 -13.08 16.75
C GLN A 60 2.38 -14.15 15.99
N CYS A 61 2.62 -13.94 14.71
CA CYS A 61 3.42 -14.85 13.88
C CYS A 61 4.93 -14.56 13.95
N SER A 62 5.39 -13.69 14.85
CA SER A 62 6.80 -13.33 15.05
C SER A 62 7.52 -12.88 13.77
N VAL A 63 6.80 -12.24 12.83
CA VAL A 63 7.37 -11.74 11.58
C VAL A 63 8.30 -10.56 11.86
N ARG A 64 9.50 -10.61 11.29
CA ARG A 64 10.54 -9.59 11.52
C ARG A 64 10.06 -8.20 11.12
N ALA A 65 10.18 -7.22 12.00
CA ALA A 65 9.79 -5.82 11.73
C ALA A 65 10.56 -5.17 10.56
N SER A 66 11.72 -5.72 10.20
CA SER A 66 12.49 -5.28 9.03
C SER A 66 11.91 -5.76 7.71
N ALA A 67 11.08 -6.82 7.70
CA ALA A 67 10.52 -7.40 6.49
C ALA A 67 9.45 -6.53 5.82
N TYR A 68 8.82 -5.62 6.56
CA TYR A 68 7.67 -4.86 6.06
C TYR A 68 7.62 -3.41 6.54
N ARG A 69 6.84 -2.62 5.81
CA ARG A 69 6.36 -1.29 6.23
C ARG A 69 4.87 -1.20 5.91
N ILE A 70 4.04 -1.06 6.94
CA ILE A 70 2.58 -1.00 6.80
C ILE A 70 2.09 0.43 7.01
N SER A 71 1.19 0.87 6.15
CA SER A 71 0.52 2.16 6.25
C SER A 71 -0.85 2.12 5.60
N THR A 72 -1.68 3.11 5.90
CA THR A 72 -2.80 3.41 5.03
C THR A 72 -2.31 4.12 3.76
N LEU A 73 -3.07 4.01 2.65
CA LEU A 73 -2.81 4.77 1.43
C LEU A 73 -2.74 6.29 1.69
N ALA A 74 -3.65 6.80 2.53
CA ALA A 74 -3.64 8.21 2.93
C ALA A 74 -2.38 8.57 3.75
N GLY A 75 -2.02 7.74 4.72
CA GLY A 75 -0.83 7.95 5.54
C GLY A 75 0.48 7.85 4.74
N PHE A 76 0.53 6.97 3.73
CA PHE A 76 1.66 6.90 2.81
C PHE A 76 1.77 8.17 1.96
N ALA A 77 0.65 8.64 1.37
CA ALA A 77 0.62 9.87 0.59
C ALA A 77 1.02 11.08 1.44
N MET A 78 0.49 11.20 2.66
CA MET A 78 0.85 12.27 3.59
C MET A 78 2.36 12.28 3.89
N ARG A 79 2.97 11.13 4.16
CA ARG A 79 4.42 11.04 4.42
C ARG A 79 5.26 11.45 3.23
N LEU A 80 4.88 11.07 2.01
CA LEU A 80 5.59 11.50 0.80
C LEU A 80 5.45 13.01 0.60
N ALA A 81 4.26 13.57 0.72
CA ALA A 81 4.03 15.01 0.60
C ALA A 81 4.81 15.80 1.64
N SER A 82 4.79 15.35 2.91
CA SER A 82 5.53 16.01 4.00
C SER A 82 7.06 15.90 3.83
N ARG A 83 7.55 14.80 3.26
CA ARG A 83 9.00 14.61 3.04
C ARG A 83 9.51 15.40 1.85
N PHE A 84 8.67 15.63 0.85
CA PHE A 84 9.02 16.30 -0.40
C PHE A 84 8.00 17.40 -0.77
N PRO A 85 7.77 18.40 0.12
CA PRO A 85 6.68 19.37 -0.07
C PRO A 85 6.85 20.17 -1.38
N LEU A 86 8.07 20.66 -1.66
CA LEU A 86 8.35 21.43 -2.87
C LEU A 86 8.14 20.60 -4.16
N ARG A 87 8.58 19.34 -4.17
CA ARG A 87 8.47 18.48 -5.34
C ARG A 87 7.05 17.94 -5.56
N SER A 88 6.32 17.67 -4.48
CA SER A 88 4.92 17.26 -4.56
C SER A 88 3.98 18.44 -4.87
N GLY A 89 4.46 19.68 -4.79
CA GLY A 89 3.65 20.88 -5.00
C GLY A 89 2.63 21.15 -3.89
N ILE A 90 2.79 20.52 -2.72
CA ILE A 90 1.87 20.68 -1.59
C ILE A 90 2.38 21.76 -0.63
N SER A 91 1.52 22.75 -0.38
CA SER A 91 1.81 23.82 0.58
C SER A 91 1.68 23.34 2.04
N ALA A 92 2.35 24.05 2.95
CA ALA A 92 2.30 23.77 4.38
C ALA A 92 0.87 23.81 4.95
N ASN A 93 0.01 24.71 4.44
CA ASN A 93 -1.38 24.84 4.89
C ASN A 93 -2.19 23.58 4.56
N VAL A 94 -1.97 22.96 3.39
CA VAL A 94 -2.64 21.71 3.03
C VAL A 94 -2.13 20.55 3.88
N LEU A 95 -0.85 20.55 4.26
CA LEU A 95 -0.29 19.56 5.16
C LEU A 95 -0.76 19.72 6.62
N ALA A 96 -1.20 20.91 7.01
CA ALA A 96 -1.80 21.16 8.32
C ALA A 96 -3.17 20.47 8.50
N LEU A 97 -3.83 20.11 7.38
CA LEU A 97 -5.15 19.47 7.36
C LEU A 97 -6.24 20.32 8.03
N ASP A 98 -6.22 21.63 7.81
CA ASP A 98 -7.23 22.55 8.35
C ASP A 98 -8.64 22.23 7.81
N ASP A 99 -8.72 21.75 6.56
CA ASP A 99 -9.93 21.20 5.95
C ASP A 99 -9.67 19.78 5.41
N PRO A 100 -9.86 18.73 6.23
CA PRO A 100 -9.58 17.36 5.82
C PRO A 100 -10.33 16.89 4.57
N LYS A 101 -11.54 17.41 4.32
CA LYS A 101 -12.35 17.03 3.15
C LYS A 101 -11.74 17.52 1.84
N ARG A 102 -11.09 18.68 1.87
CA ARG A 102 -10.38 19.29 0.73
C ARG A 102 -8.93 18.79 0.67
N ASP A 103 -8.25 18.76 1.80
CA ASP A 103 -6.79 18.61 1.87
C ASP A 103 -6.34 17.18 1.59
N TYR A 104 -7.06 16.15 2.09
CA TYR A 104 -6.73 14.76 1.75
C TYR A 104 -6.85 14.45 0.25
N PRO A 105 -7.90 14.85 -0.48
CA PRO A 105 -7.94 14.70 -1.93
C PRO A 105 -6.79 15.41 -2.65
N ALA A 106 -6.45 16.64 -2.25
CA ALA A 106 -5.35 17.40 -2.81
C ALA A 106 -4.01 16.68 -2.64
N ILE A 107 -3.70 16.19 -1.42
CA ILE A 107 -2.49 15.44 -1.13
C ILE A 107 -2.40 14.16 -1.96
N ARG A 108 -3.49 13.38 -2.03
CA ARG A 108 -3.50 12.14 -2.84
C ARG A 108 -3.29 12.42 -4.32
N GLY A 109 -3.93 13.46 -4.85
CA GLY A 109 -3.75 13.87 -6.26
C GLY A 109 -2.30 14.28 -6.56
N ALA A 110 -1.74 15.15 -5.75
CA ALA A 110 -0.38 15.64 -5.90
C ALA A 110 0.66 14.51 -5.79
N VAL A 111 0.50 13.61 -4.81
CA VAL A 111 1.40 12.46 -4.64
C VAL A 111 1.29 11.48 -5.79
N GLY A 112 0.08 11.23 -6.31
CA GLY A 112 -0.11 10.41 -7.50
C GLY A 112 0.65 10.98 -8.71
N ASN A 113 0.56 12.29 -8.94
CA ASN A 113 1.30 12.98 -10.00
C ASN A 113 2.82 12.94 -9.77
N PHE A 114 3.26 13.15 -8.53
CA PHE A 114 4.67 13.14 -8.14
C PHE A 114 5.34 11.78 -8.40
N ILE A 115 4.65 10.67 -8.05
CA ILE A 115 5.14 9.32 -8.37
C ILE A 115 5.12 9.08 -9.87
N HIS A 116 4.06 9.52 -10.56
CA HIS A 116 3.92 9.35 -12.01
C HIS A 116 5.01 10.10 -12.79
N ALA A 117 5.43 11.27 -12.33
CA ALA A 117 6.52 12.05 -12.92
C ALA A 117 7.88 11.35 -12.84
N GLY A 118 8.05 10.42 -11.90
CA GLY A 118 9.26 9.60 -11.77
C GLY A 118 10.31 10.13 -10.82
N ASP A 119 10.20 11.36 -10.36
CA ASP A 119 11.22 12.06 -9.56
C ASP A 119 11.58 11.38 -8.23
N ILE A 120 10.68 10.54 -7.70
CA ILE A 120 10.85 9.82 -6.43
C ILE A 120 11.14 8.32 -6.63
N ASN A 121 11.06 7.83 -7.87
CA ASN A 121 11.03 6.39 -8.14
C ASN A 121 12.31 5.67 -7.68
N ASP A 122 13.47 6.29 -7.85
CA ASP A 122 14.74 5.69 -7.41
C ASP A 122 14.82 5.61 -5.87
N ALA A 123 14.35 6.62 -5.15
CA ALA A 123 14.27 6.57 -3.71
C ALA A 123 13.28 5.50 -3.21
N LEU A 124 12.15 5.35 -3.90
CA LEU A 124 11.18 4.29 -3.60
C LEU A 124 11.78 2.90 -3.86
N ARG A 125 12.45 2.69 -5.01
CA ARG A 125 13.16 1.42 -5.31
C ARG A 125 14.29 1.14 -4.36
N ALA A 126 14.98 2.17 -3.88
CA ALA A 126 16.02 2.00 -2.86
C ALA A 126 15.45 1.60 -1.50
N THR A 127 14.20 1.99 -1.19
CA THR A 127 13.56 1.79 0.11
C THR A 127 12.78 0.50 0.20
N TYR A 128 12.05 0.12 -0.86
CA TYR A 128 11.11 -1.01 -0.87
C TYR A 128 11.44 -2.02 -1.95
N SER A 129 11.14 -3.29 -1.68
CA SER A 129 11.32 -4.38 -2.65
C SER A 129 10.06 -4.63 -3.49
N ARG A 130 8.88 -4.43 -2.91
CA ARG A 130 7.59 -4.80 -3.49
C ARG A 130 6.45 -4.00 -2.83
N LEU A 131 5.30 -3.94 -3.51
CA LEU A 131 4.04 -3.42 -2.97
C LEU A 131 3.00 -4.55 -2.83
N LEU A 132 2.38 -4.61 -1.68
CA LEU A 132 1.13 -5.35 -1.47
C LEU A 132 0.04 -4.34 -1.09
N VAL A 133 -1.15 -4.49 -1.65
CA VAL A 133 -2.30 -3.64 -1.32
C VAL A 133 -3.44 -4.54 -0.84
N ASP A 134 -3.84 -4.37 0.42
CA ASP A 134 -4.97 -5.07 1.02
C ASP A 134 -6.26 -4.26 0.90
N GLU A 135 -7.40 -4.95 0.78
CA GLU A 135 -8.74 -4.37 0.59
C GLU A 135 -8.81 -3.39 -0.60
N TYR A 136 -8.22 -3.80 -1.72
CA TYR A 136 -8.09 -2.94 -2.90
C TYR A 136 -9.43 -2.48 -3.49
N GLN A 137 -10.51 -3.25 -3.32
CA GLN A 137 -11.85 -2.88 -3.75
C GLN A 137 -12.36 -1.57 -3.12
N ASP A 138 -11.83 -1.20 -1.93
CA ASP A 138 -12.23 0.02 -1.22
C ASP A 138 -11.47 1.28 -1.71
N CYS A 139 -10.55 1.12 -2.66
CA CYS A 139 -9.80 2.23 -3.19
C CYS A 139 -10.66 3.17 -4.03
N ASN A 140 -10.71 4.45 -3.66
CA ASN A 140 -11.26 5.47 -4.55
C ASN A 140 -10.29 5.76 -5.71
N VAL A 141 -10.77 6.52 -6.73
CA VAL A 141 -10.01 6.83 -7.95
C VAL A 141 -8.64 7.45 -7.66
N ALA A 142 -8.52 8.34 -6.68
CA ALA A 142 -7.23 8.95 -6.35
C ALA A 142 -6.25 7.96 -5.72
N GLN A 143 -6.74 7.06 -4.87
CA GLN A 143 -5.95 5.98 -4.29
C GLN A 143 -5.54 4.94 -5.33
N HIS A 144 -6.47 4.54 -6.21
CA HIS A 144 -6.17 3.70 -7.35
C HIS A 144 -5.04 4.27 -8.21
N ARG A 145 -5.06 5.58 -8.54
CA ARG A 145 -3.99 6.24 -9.29
C ARG A 145 -2.63 6.13 -8.61
N ILE A 146 -2.58 6.25 -7.27
CA ILE A 146 -1.33 6.05 -6.51
C ILE A 146 -0.83 4.61 -6.66
N VAL A 147 -1.71 3.62 -6.53
CA VAL A 147 -1.36 2.20 -6.67
C VAL A 147 -0.85 1.91 -8.08
N VAL A 148 -1.53 2.40 -9.12
CA VAL A 148 -1.10 2.26 -10.52
C VAL A 148 0.25 2.96 -10.77
N ALA A 149 0.49 4.12 -10.19
CA ALA A 149 1.79 4.79 -10.31
C ALA A 149 2.90 3.97 -9.63
N LEU A 150 2.64 3.43 -8.43
CA LEU A 150 3.58 2.58 -7.69
C LEU A 150 3.85 1.24 -8.39
N SER A 151 2.86 0.65 -9.07
CA SER A 151 3.05 -0.62 -9.80
C SER A 151 4.01 -0.51 -10.99
N LYS A 152 4.29 0.71 -11.45
CA LYS A 152 5.33 0.98 -12.44
C LYS A 152 6.73 1.12 -11.83
N VAL A 153 6.79 1.26 -10.50
CA VAL A 153 8.06 1.47 -9.76
C VAL A 153 8.63 0.13 -9.30
N PHE A 154 7.80 -0.76 -8.77
CA PHE A 154 8.20 -2.07 -8.26
C PHE A 154 7.09 -3.12 -8.39
N PRO A 155 7.44 -4.41 -8.28
CA PRO A 155 6.48 -5.50 -8.36
C PRO A 155 5.33 -5.30 -7.37
N THR A 156 4.09 -5.49 -7.83
CA THR A 156 2.88 -5.15 -7.07
C THR A 156 1.88 -6.28 -7.12
N CYS A 157 1.32 -6.64 -5.98
CA CYS A 157 0.14 -7.49 -5.91
C CYS A 157 -0.96 -6.78 -5.10
N VAL A 158 -2.17 -6.77 -5.65
CA VAL A 158 -3.35 -6.23 -4.97
C VAL A 158 -4.26 -7.38 -4.54
N LEU A 159 -4.83 -7.27 -3.34
CA LEU A 159 -5.73 -8.26 -2.77
C LEU A 159 -7.07 -7.59 -2.48
N GLY A 160 -8.16 -8.24 -2.85
CA GLY A 160 -9.48 -7.68 -2.63
C GLY A 160 -10.61 -8.68 -2.81
N ASP A 161 -11.81 -8.21 -2.49
CA ASP A 161 -13.07 -8.91 -2.70
C ASP A 161 -14.00 -7.99 -3.48
N PRO A 162 -14.10 -8.14 -4.82
CA PRO A 162 -14.93 -7.27 -5.62
C PRO A 162 -16.42 -7.38 -5.28
N MET A 163 -16.86 -8.47 -4.61
CA MET A 163 -18.24 -8.62 -4.14
C MET A 163 -18.58 -7.75 -2.93
N GLN A 164 -17.57 -7.20 -2.27
CA GLN A 164 -17.71 -6.27 -1.13
C GLN A 164 -17.46 -4.81 -1.50
N ALA A 165 -17.18 -4.51 -2.76
CA ALA A 165 -16.99 -3.15 -3.21
C ALA A 165 -18.25 -2.32 -2.90
N ILE A 166 -18.09 -1.26 -2.08
CA ILE A 166 -19.15 -0.30 -1.79
C ILE A 166 -18.99 0.84 -2.81
N PHE A 167 -19.87 0.86 -3.81
CA PHE A 167 -19.94 1.90 -4.83
C PHE A 167 -20.90 3.01 -4.41
#